data_9a2c3f4f6ab01ade25b6cc8306f89972
#
_entry.id   9a2c3f4f6ab01ade25b6cc8306f89972
#
_cell.length_a   1.000
_cell.length_b   1.000
_cell.length_c   1.000
_cell.angle_alpha   90.00
_cell.angle_beta   90.00
_cell.angle_gamma   90.00
#
_symmetry.space_group_name_H-M   'P 1'
#
loop_
_entity.id
_entity.type
_entity.pdbx_description
1 polymer ?
#
loop_
_entity_poly.entity_id
_entity_poly.type
_entity_poly.pdbx_seq_one_letter_code
_entity_poly.pdbx_strand_id
1 'polypeptide(L)'
;MRQGCPLSPYLFILSAEILAHKIRQDPEFRGIKLFGNEVKLSLFADDTNLFTSDLASVRRGLEIVEEFGKIAGLCLNVKKTKAIWLGKWAKSRSNPLGMKWMRSPVKILGVHFSYDDKGNNEFNFNQKLKVLQTKLDMWSSRDLTLFGKVMLIKTLAISQLIYSASNLPVPAGIEDSVKTKCFKFLWRNKKDKIKRSGLYQDSNKGGLRMTDISLMFKSLKLAWIPRLLCAGKKNWCTVPDHYFRKMGGLNFLLRCNYNVKYFDQLPFFYKTILESFSELKTLYGYDQLQDLVLFNNKDILVGGRPVYLHEWFKRGVVLVNDLLNENGTFLTFKEFSDKYRCQTNFLQYYQVISAIPTCFLIKAKDNVTLNKLSFTSGEEIFQFNDNVEIHLGKARSKDFYKLLNNKTHTGNHSGPTRWSKSISLNEDAWSNIFKSLKTVCKENKLREFHFKFIHRIIVTKRELLKFGIKNDEECLYCGQSDSIEHTFIECTFTKTFVSNVLQWFNSTNACRITPTTEEILFGVFSNSHDKKTTGKFNYTILFLRHYLHLNKLNEKSISLKEFVQKVEHKYRLESIN
;
A
#
# COMPACT_ATOMS: atom_id res chain seq x y z
N MET A 1 18.13 33.77 -14.77
CA MET A 1 17.07 33.42 -13.78
C MET A 1 17.72 33.13 -12.44
N ARG A 2 17.20 33.67 -11.33
CA ARG A 2 17.77 33.43 -9.99
C ARG A 2 17.15 32.19 -9.34
N GLN A 3 17.94 31.35 -8.68
CA GLN A 3 17.43 30.26 -7.86
C GLN A 3 16.56 30.81 -6.72
N GLY A 4 15.41 30.17 -6.47
CA GLY A 4 14.44 30.62 -5.45
C GLY A 4 13.40 31.64 -5.93
N CYS A 5 13.48 32.15 -7.15
CA CYS A 5 12.43 33.01 -7.69
C CYS A 5 11.23 32.16 -8.16
N PRO A 6 10.00 32.44 -7.68
CA PRO A 6 8.81 31.68 -8.06
C PRO A 6 8.50 31.68 -9.56
N LEU A 7 8.90 32.72 -10.28
CA LEU A 7 8.67 32.86 -11.74
C LEU A 7 9.68 32.07 -12.59
N SER A 8 10.89 31.81 -12.06
CA SER A 8 11.96 31.14 -12.81
C SER A 8 11.57 29.78 -13.41
N PRO A 9 10.86 28.88 -12.72
CA PRO A 9 10.43 27.60 -13.31
C PRO A 9 9.50 27.80 -14.50
N TYR A 10 8.59 28.74 -14.46
CA TYR A 10 7.65 29.03 -15.56
C TYR A 10 8.38 29.57 -16.79
N LEU A 11 9.29 30.52 -16.61
CA LEU A 11 10.11 31.05 -17.70
C LEU A 11 10.99 29.99 -18.32
N PHE A 12 11.56 29.09 -17.50
CA PHE A 12 12.33 27.97 -18.01
C PHE A 12 11.47 27.01 -18.86
N ILE A 13 10.27 26.66 -18.39
CA ILE A 13 9.34 25.80 -19.13
C ILE A 13 8.98 26.44 -20.49
N LEU A 14 8.66 27.75 -20.52
CA LEU A 14 8.36 28.46 -21.75
C LEU A 14 9.55 28.46 -22.73
N SER A 15 10.76 28.68 -22.24
CA SER A 15 11.98 28.58 -23.07
C SER A 15 12.21 27.17 -23.58
N ALA A 16 12.06 26.15 -22.75
CA ALA A 16 12.24 24.75 -23.14
C ALA A 16 11.17 24.30 -24.15
N GLU A 17 9.95 24.86 -24.10
CA GLU A 17 8.88 24.54 -25.05
C GLU A 17 9.19 25.04 -26.48
N ILE A 18 9.99 26.11 -26.62
CA ILE A 18 10.48 26.55 -27.94
C ILE A 18 11.36 25.47 -28.59
N LEU A 19 12.28 24.86 -27.82
CA LEU A 19 13.09 23.73 -28.29
C LEU A 19 12.20 22.54 -28.64
N ALA A 20 11.25 22.22 -27.78
CA ALA A 20 10.32 21.12 -28.01
C ALA A 20 9.49 21.31 -29.27
N HIS A 21 8.99 22.52 -29.48
CA HIS A 21 8.24 22.87 -30.69
C HIS A 21 9.09 22.70 -31.95
N LYS A 22 10.33 23.22 -31.95
CA LYS A 22 11.26 23.09 -33.07
C LYS A 22 11.49 21.61 -33.45
N ILE A 23 11.75 20.74 -32.47
CA ILE A 23 11.94 19.30 -32.68
C ILE A 23 10.65 18.62 -33.21
N ARG A 24 9.48 18.99 -32.69
CA ARG A 24 8.20 18.40 -33.12
C ARG A 24 7.87 18.77 -34.57
N GLN A 25 8.16 20.01 -34.97
CA GLN A 25 7.85 20.53 -36.30
C GLN A 25 8.89 20.15 -37.37
N ASP A 26 10.09 19.74 -36.96
CA ASP A 26 11.15 19.40 -37.92
C ASP A 26 10.79 18.15 -38.74
N PRO A 27 10.71 18.24 -40.09
CA PRO A 27 10.32 17.12 -40.94
C PRO A 27 11.43 16.07 -41.09
N GLU A 28 12.69 16.45 -40.86
CA GLU A 28 13.84 15.55 -40.97
C GLU A 28 14.06 14.74 -39.70
N PHE A 29 13.51 15.22 -38.56
CA PHE A 29 13.58 14.50 -37.32
C PHE A 29 12.45 13.46 -37.20
N ARG A 30 12.78 12.19 -37.31
CA ARG A 30 11.84 11.07 -37.23
C ARG A 30 11.88 10.44 -35.83
N GLY A 31 10.75 10.49 -35.15
CA GLY A 31 10.54 9.88 -33.84
C GLY A 31 10.20 8.39 -33.90
N ILE A 32 9.85 7.84 -32.78
CA ILE A 32 9.34 6.46 -32.68
C ILE A 32 7.82 6.48 -32.90
N LYS A 33 7.34 5.69 -33.85
CA LYS A 33 5.89 5.54 -34.10
C LYS A 33 5.30 4.48 -33.18
N LEU A 34 4.32 4.87 -32.36
CA LEU A 34 3.57 4.02 -31.46
C LEU A 34 2.08 4.12 -31.77
N PHE A 35 1.49 3.06 -32.31
CA PHE A 35 0.06 2.97 -32.59
C PHE A 35 -0.52 4.19 -33.36
N GLY A 36 0.19 4.62 -34.39
CA GLY A 36 -0.20 5.76 -35.23
C GLY A 36 0.25 7.14 -34.75
N ASN A 37 0.74 7.26 -33.52
CA ASN A 37 1.30 8.49 -32.97
C ASN A 37 2.83 8.47 -33.01
N GLU A 38 3.44 9.60 -33.36
CA GLU A 38 4.90 9.74 -33.34
C GLU A 38 5.35 10.42 -32.04
N VAL A 39 6.27 9.78 -31.33
CA VAL A 39 6.90 10.32 -30.12
C VAL A 39 8.32 10.72 -30.44
N LYS A 40 8.64 12.02 -30.40
CA LYS A 40 9.94 12.59 -30.73
C LYS A 40 10.77 12.90 -29.48
N LEU A 41 10.15 13.44 -28.41
CA LEU A 41 10.88 13.88 -27.23
C LEU A 41 10.04 13.78 -25.95
N SER A 42 10.76 13.78 -24.81
CA SER A 42 10.20 13.98 -23.47
C SER A 42 11.11 14.93 -22.69
N LEU A 43 10.54 15.97 -22.13
CA LEU A 43 11.23 16.97 -21.32
C LEU A 43 10.80 16.85 -19.86
N PHE A 44 11.77 16.97 -18.96
CA PHE A 44 11.51 17.09 -17.53
C PHE A 44 12.59 18.00 -16.92
N ALA A 45 12.24 19.26 -16.67
CA ALA A 45 13.18 20.32 -16.31
C ALA A 45 14.33 20.37 -17.35
N ASP A 46 15.56 20.21 -16.93
CA ASP A 46 16.79 20.20 -17.74
C ASP A 46 17.03 18.84 -18.44
N ASP A 47 16.39 17.77 -18.00
CA ASP A 47 16.52 16.44 -18.61
C ASP A 47 15.72 16.37 -19.93
N THR A 48 16.44 16.31 -21.06
CA THR A 48 15.86 16.15 -22.39
C THR A 48 16.12 14.74 -22.91
N ASN A 49 15.05 14.01 -23.25
CA ASN A 49 15.13 12.69 -23.86
C ASN A 49 14.61 12.79 -25.31
N LEU A 50 15.43 12.40 -26.26
CA LEU A 50 15.07 12.31 -27.69
C LEU A 50 14.80 10.85 -28.04
N PHE A 51 13.71 10.59 -28.73
CA PHE A 51 13.34 9.29 -29.28
C PHE A 51 13.47 9.32 -30.78
N THR A 52 14.35 8.52 -31.36
CA THR A 52 14.67 8.55 -32.76
C THR A 52 14.56 7.17 -33.38
N SER A 53 14.14 7.10 -34.66
CA SER A 53 14.02 5.85 -35.42
C SER A 53 15.28 5.50 -36.22
N ASP A 54 16.17 6.48 -36.47
CA ASP A 54 17.37 6.34 -37.30
C ASP A 54 18.49 7.31 -36.88
N LEU A 55 19.70 7.10 -37.39
CA LEU A 55 20.87 7.90 -37.06
C LEU A 55 20.84 9.33 -37.65
N ALA A 56 20.18 9.53 -38.79
CA ALA A 56 20.02 10.86 -39.39
C ALA A 56 19.23 11.75 -38.41
N SER A 57 18.15 11.21 -37.85
CA SER A 57 17.36 11.88 -36.80
C SER A 57 18.14 12.16 -35.53
N VAL A 58 19.05 11.26 -35.12
CA VAL A 58 19.94 11.56 -33.95
C VAL A 58 20.80 12.77 -34.25
N ARG A 59 21.45 12.82 -35.42
CA ARG A 59 22.29 13.96 -35.87
C ARG A 59 21.47 15.25 -35.91
N ARG A 60 20.32 15.21 -36.59
CA ARG A 60 19.42 16.36 -36.70
C ARG A 60 18.95 16.88 -35.33
N GLY A 61 18.61 16.00 -34.44
CA GLY A 61 18.22 16.38 -33.06
C GLY A 61 19.34 17.07 -32.28
N LEU A 62 20.59 16.62 -32.44
CA LEU A 62 21.76 17.27 -31.83
C LEU A 62 22.00 18.67 -32.41
N GLU A 63 21.89 18.82 -33.73
CA GLU A 63 21.99 20.11 -34.43
C GLU A 63 20.96 21.11 -33.88
N ILE A 64 19.69 20.70 -33.78
CA ILE A 64 18.61 21.54 -33.23
C ILE A 64 18.90 21.96 -31.79
N VAL A 65 19.39 21.03 -30.96
CA VAL A 65 19.74 21.34 -29.56
C VAL A 65 20.89 22.32 -29.46
N GLU A 66 21.91 22.18 -30.34
CA GLU A 66 23.05 23.10 -30.38
C GLU A 66 22.65 24.49 -30.89
N GLU A 67 21.85 24.57 -31.95
CA GLU A 67 21.32 25.84 -32.47
C GLU A 67 20.50 26.58 -31.43
N PHE A 68 19.61 25.87 -30.74
CA PHE A 68 18.84 26.44 -29.63
C PHE A 68 19.75 26.88 -28.48
N GLY A 69 20.75 26.07 -28.18
CA GLY A 69 21.71 26.35 -27.10
C GLY A 69 22.46 27.67 -27.32
N LYS A 70 22.88 27.95 -28.56
CA LYS A 70 23.54 29.20 -28.94
C LYS A 70 22.66 30.44 -28.68
N ILE A 71 21.37 30.32 -28.93
CA ILE A 71 20.40 31.41 -28.72
C ILE A 71 20.04 31.55 -27.24
N ALA A 72 19.82 30.44 -26.57
CA ALA A 72 19.37 30.41 -25.18
C ALA A 72 20.50 30.54 -24.12
N GLY A 73 21.77 30.58 -24.57
CA GLY A 73 22.93 30.55 -23.68
C GLY A 73 23.10 29.21 -22.93
N LEU A 74 22.59 28.11 -23.50
CA LEU A 74 22.68 26.77 -22.96
C LEU A 74 23.68 25.93 -23.74
N CYS A 75 24.41 25.06 -23.05
CA CYS A 75 25.37 24.16 -23.69
C CYS A 75 25.01 22.71 -23.46
N LEU A 76 25.05 21.91 -24.53
CA LEU A 76 24.89 20.47 -24.44
C LEU A 76 26.06 19.86 -23.63
N ASN A 77 25.75 19.16 -22.56
CA ASN A 77 26.78 18.45 -21.80
C ASN A 77 27.06 17.08 -22.42
N VAL A 78 27.93 17.04 -23.42
CA VAL A 78 28.30 15.82 -24.17
C VAL A 78 28.78 14.69 -23.24
N LYS A 79 29.52 15.02 -22.16
CA LYS A 79 30.03 14.02 -21.20
C LYS A 79 28.92 13.32 -20.42
N LYS A 80 27.80 14.02 -20.16
CA LYS A 80 26.61 13.46 -19.47
C LYS A 80 25.59 12.88 -20.45
N THR A 81 25.62 13.29 -21.71
CA THR A 81 24.72 12.79 -22.75
C THR A 81 25.00 11.31 -23.02
N LYS A 82 23.97 10.50 -23.02
CA LYS A 82 24.05 9.05 -23.22
C LYS A 82 23.04 8.63 -24.26
N ALA A 83 23.41 7.70 -25.12
CA ALA A 83 22.52 7.08 -26.06
C ALA A 83 22.39 5.57 -25.75
N ILE A 84 21.25 5.00 -26.09
CA ILE A 84 20.98 3.56 -25.92
C ILE A 84 20.25 3.04 -27.16
N TRP A 85 20.70 1.89 -27.65
CA TRP A 85 20.04 1.15 -28.70
C TRP A 85 18.86 0.35 -28.12
N LEU A 86 17.67 0.46 -28.73
CA LEU A 86 16.46 -0.24 -28.31
C LEU A 86 15.81 -1.00 -29.48
N GLY A 87 14.90 -1.93 -29.17
CA GLY A 87 14.16 -2.70 -30.17
C GLY A 87 15.08 -3.51 -31.08
N LYS A 88 14.88 -3.39 -32.40
CA LYS A 88 15.69 -4.11 -33.40
C LYS A 88 17.19 -3.76 -33.37
N TRP A 89 17.54 -2.60 -32.84
CA TRP A 89 18.91 -2.12 -32.71
C TRP A 89 19.59 -2.49 -31.38
N ALA A 90 18.91 -3.11 -30.44
CA ALA A 90 19.41 -3.40 -29.08
C ALA A 90 20.75 -4.17 -29.06
N LYS A 91 21.04 -4.96 -30.10
CA LYS A 91 22.29 -5.72 -30.24
C LYS A 91 23.41 -4.97 -30.98
N SER A 92 23.16 -3.74 -31.43
CA SER A 92 24.16 -2.94 -32.13
C SER A 92 25.36 -2.63 -31.24
N ARG A 93 26.57 -2.75 -31.82
CA ARG A 93 27.83 -2.42 -31.15
C ARG A 93 28.45 -1.10 -31.64
N SER A 94 27.81 -0.42 -32.59
CA SER A 94 28.30 0.84 -33.15
C SER A 94 28.17 1.98 -32.13
N ASN A 95 29.13 2.90 -32.14
CA ASN A 95 29.16 4.11 -31.34
C ASN A 95 29.25 5.34 -32.28
N PRO A 96 28.21 5.62 -33.06
CA PRO A 96 28.25 6.72 -34.01
C PRO A 96 28.24 8.09 -33.34
N LEU A 97 28.62 9.14 -34.10
CA LEU A 97 28.52 10.55 -33.72
C LEU A 97 29.37 10.94 -32.48
N GLY A 98 30.42 10.18 -32.14
CA GLY A 98 31.28 10.50 -31.01
C GLY A 98 30.58 10.47 -29.64
N MET A 99 29.34 9.98 -29.57
CA MET A 99 28.56 9.93 -28.36
C MET A 99 28.82 8.63 -27.56
N LYS A 100 28.55 8.71 -26.26
CA LYS A 100 28.61 7.53 -25.38
C LYS A 100 27.35 6.66 -25.54
N TRP A 101 27.44 5.61 -26.34
CA TRP A 101 26.39 4.60 -26.47
C TRP A 101 26.53 3.57 -25.36
N MET A 102 25.48 3.48 -24.55
CA MET A 102 25.49 2.64 -23.35
C MET A 102 25.07 1.21 -23.69
N ARG A 103 25.83 0.26 -23.16
CA ARG A 103 25.48 -1.18 -23.13
C ARG A 103 24.92 -1.61 -21.78
N SER A 104 25.13 -0.80 -20.75
CA SER A 104 24.57 -0.93 -19.43
C SER A 104 23.26 -0.13 -19.32
N PRO A 105 22.43 -0.39 -18.32
CA PRO A 105 21.20 0.35 -18.11
C PRO A 105 21.44 1.86 -18.02
N VAL A 106 20.60 2.62 -18.68
CA VAL A 106 20.57 4.09 -18.63
C VAL A 106 19.52 4.52 -17.61
N LYS A 107 19.90 5.42 -16.73
CA LYS A 107 18.99 5.98 -15.73
C LYS A 107 18.27 7.19 -16.34
N ILE A 108 16.94 7.11 -16.40
CA ILE A 108 16.05 8.19 -16.88
C ILE A 108 15.05 8.47 -15.75
N LEU A 109 15.00 9.69 -15.25
CA LEU A 109 14.08 10.12 -14.19
C LEU A 109 14.02 9.16 -12.98
N GLY A 110 15.17 8.63 -12.57
CA GLY A 110 15.27 7.76 -11.40
C GLY A 110 14.99 6.26 -11.65
N VAL A 111 14.62 5.88 -12.87
CA VAL A 111 14.43 4.50 -13.32
C VAL A 111 15.55 4.09 -14.26
N HIS A 112 16.08 2.88 -14.11
CA HIS A 112 17.07 2.32 -15.02
C HIS A 112 16.39 1.51 -16.12
N PHE A 113 16.72 1.84 -17.35
CA PHE A 113 16.24 1.17 -18.56
C PHE A 113 17.37 0.39 -19.22
N SER A 114 17.15 -0.89 -19.43
CA SER A 114 18.01 -1.80 -20.16
C SER A 114 17.22 -2.44 -21.31
N TYR A 115 17.95 -3.01 -22.26
CA TYR A 115 17.36 -3.84 -23.30
C TYR A 115 16.88 -5.22 -22.81
N ASP A 116 17.28 -5.63 -21.59
CA ASP A 116 16.89 -6.88 -20.96
C ASP A 116 16.24 -6.68 -19.59
N ASP A 117 15.38 -7.61 -19.22
CA ASP A 117 14.68 -7.58 -17.95
C ASP A 117 15.60 -7.87 -16.76
N LYS A 118 16.71 -8.61 -16.95
CA LYS A 118 17.67 -8.90 -15.88
C LYS A 118 18.37 -7.62 -15.43
N GLY A 119 18.85 -6.80 -16.37
CA GLY A 119 19.43 -5.50 -16.08
C GLY A 119 18.42 -4.55 -15.43
N ASN A 120 17.19 -4.50 -15.95
CA ASN A 120 16.12 -3.71 -15.36
C ASN A 120 15.85 -4.09 -13.90
N ASN A 121 15.75 -5.39 -13.61
CA ASN A 121 15.45 -5.89 -12.28
C ASN A 121 16.62 -5.67 -11.30
N GLU A 122 17.86 -5.90 -11.75
CA GLU A 122 19.05 -5.69 -10.91
C GLU A 122 19.14 -4.25 -10.41
N PHE A 123 19.09 -3.27 -11.30
CA PHE A 123 19.29 -1.87 -10.92
C PHE A 123 18.08 -1.23 -10.24
N ASN A 124 16.86 -1.61 -10.61
CA ASN A 124 15.66 -1.00 -10.06
C ASN A 124 15.18 -1.65 -8.76
N PHE A 125 15.57 -2.91 -8.47
CA PHE A 125 15.12 -3.63 -7.30
C PHE A 125 16.26 -4.24 -6.48
N ASN A 126 17.14 -5.08 -7.03
CA ASN A 126 18.14 -5.80 -6.24
C ASN A 126 19.16 -4.87 -5.58
N GLN A 127 19.66 -3.87 -6.30
CA GLN A 127 20.56 -2.86 -5.70
C GLN A 127 19.85 -2.05 -4.62
N LYS A 128 18.59 -1.70 -4.81
CA LYS A 128 17.79 -1.01 -3.79
C LYS A 128 17.52 -1.88 -2.57
N LEU A 129 17.37 -3.20 -2.73
CA LEU A 129 17.33 -4.15 -1.62
C LEU A 129 18.63 -4.19 -0.83
N LYS A 130 19.79 -4.09 -1.49
CA LYS A 130 21.09 -3.97 -0.81
C LYS A 130 21.16 -2.68 0.01
N VAL A 131 20.75 -1.54 -0.59
CA VAL A 131 20.70 -0.25 0.12
C VAL A 131 19.73 -0.30 1.31
N LEU A 132 18.55 -0.93 1.13
CA LEU A 132 17.58 -1.15 2.21
C LEU A 132 18.23 -1.94 3.35
N GLN A 133 18.93 -3.04 3.05
CA GLN A 133 19.62 -3.85 4.07
C GLN A 133 20.67 -3.02 4.79
N THR A 134 21.57 -2.34 4.07
CA THR A 134 22.60 -1.49 4.67
C THR A 134 22.01 -0.46 5.64
N LYS A 135 20.89 0.18 5.26
CA LYS A 135 20.22 1.14 6.14
C LYS A 135 19.66 0.47 7.41
N LEU A 136 19.04 -0.70 7.29
CA LEU A 136 18.54 -1.44 8.45
C LEU A 136 19.70 -1.89 9.37
N ASP A 137 20.80 -2.36 8.80
CA ASP A 137 21.97 -2.81 9.56
C ASP A 137 22.63 -1.66 10.33
N MET A 138 22.75 -0.49 9.72
CA MET A 138 23.27 0.72 10.37
C MET A 138 22.46 1.12 11.62
N TRP A 139 21.14 0.89 11.58
CA TRP A 139 20.26 1.21 12.70
C TRP A 139 20.07 0.04 13.68
N SER A 140 20.50 -1.17 13.35
CA SER A 140 20.31 -2.36 14.18
C SER A 140 21.07 -2.33 15.50
N SER A 141 22.22 -1.64 15.54
CA SER A 141 23.05 -1.44 16.74
C SER A 141 22.46 -0.43 17.74
N ARG A 142 21.47 0.37 17.32
CA ARG A 142 20.84 1.37 18.19
C ARG A 142 19.76 0.76 19.08
N ASP A 143 19.63 1.27 20.30
CA ASP A 143 18.53 0.86 21.21
C ASP A 143 17.22 1.57 20.84
N LEU A 144 16.57 1.04 19.81
CA LEU A 144 15.33 1.56 19.27
C LEU A 144 14.14 0.79 19.82
N THR A 145 13.06 1.52 20.17
CA THR A 145 11.77 0.94 20.49
C THR A 145 11.11 0.33 19.22
N LEU A 146 10.11 -0.55 19.41
CA LEU A 146 9.34 -1.10 18.29
C LEU A 146 8.70 0.01 17.44
N PHE A 147 8.21 1.08 18.06
CA PHE A 147 7.65 2.24 17.35
C PHE A 147 8.72 2.93 16.48
N GLY A 148 9.90 3.17 17.05
CA GLY A 148 11.04 3.77 16.32
C GLY A 148 11.49 2.88 15.15
N LYS A 149 11.56 1.57 15.35
CA LYS A 149 11.90 0.61 14.28
C LYS A 149 10.87 0.62 13.15
N VAL A 150 9.57 0.61 13.47
CA VAL A 150 8.51 0.70 12.44
C VAL A 150 8.61 2.02 11.66
N MET A 151 8.90 3.13 12.34
CA MET A 151 9.11 4.42 11.67
C MET A 151 10.29 4.35 10.68
N LEU A 152 11.45 3.82 11.10
CA LEU A 152 12.62 3.67 10.25
C LEU A 152 12.37 2.74 9.06
N ILE A 153 11.67 1.62 9.28
CA ILE A 153 11.27 0.72 8.19
C ILE A 153 10.48 1.49 7.14
N LYS A 154 9.49 2.29 7.54
CA LYS A 154 8.64 3.07 6.62
C LYS A 154 9.41 4.16 5.89
N THR A 155 10.17 4.96 6.63
CA THR A 155 10.76 6.20 6.10
C THR A 155 12.08 5.96 5.36
N LEU A 156 12.91 5.04 5.83
CA LEU A 156 14.26 4.83 5.28
C LEU A 156 14.39 3.56 4.44
N ALA A 157 13.73 2.48 4.85
CA ALA A 157 13.88 1.20 4.17
C ALA A 157 12.91 1.07 2.98
N ILE A 158 11.62 1.05 3.23
CA ILE A 158 10.60 0.81 2.21
C ILE A 158 10.58 1.93 1.16
N SER A 159 10.84 3.18 1.57
CA SER A 159 10.89 4.35 0.68
C SER A 159 11.81 4.18 -0.53
N GLN A 160 12.87 3.35 -0.42
CA GLN A 160 13.79 3.07 -1.52
C GLN A 160 13.10 2.38 -2.70
N LEU A 161 12.06 1.62 -2.45
CA LEU A 161 11.39 0.80 -3.45
C LEU A 161 10.10 1.42 -4.01
N ILE A 162 9.50 2.39 -3.31
CA ILE A 162 8.19 2.96 -3.66
C ILE A 162 8.15 3.44 -5.11
N TYR A 163 9.14 4.22 -5.53
CA TYR A 163 9.17 4.79 -6.86
C TYR A 163 9.30 3.72 -7.96
N SER A 164 10.21 2.76 -7.78
CA SER A 164 10.35 1.64 -8.74
C SER A 164 9.11 0.76 -8.75
N ALA A 165 8.57 0.40 -7.59
CA ALA A 165 7.37 -0.43 -7.49
C ALA A 165 6.12 0.27 -8.04
N SER A 166 6.06 1.61 -8.00
CA SER A 166 4.97 2.36 -8.62
C SER A 166 5.02 2.29 -10.15
N ASN A 167 6.22 2.40 -10.75
CA ASN A 167 6.37 2.61 -12.18
C ASN A 167 6.75 1.34 -12.96
N LEU A 168 7.23 0.30 -12.30
CA LEU A 168 7.65 -0.95 -12.92
C LEU A 168 6.94 -2.16 -12.31
N PRO A 169 6.78 -3.25 -13.04
CA PRO A 169 6.39 -4.52 -12.46
C PRO A 169 7.38 -4.93 -11.36
N VAL A 170 6.88 -5.44 -10.24
CA VAL A 170 7.74 -5.91 -9.15
C VAL A 170 8.14 -7.35 -9.45
N PRO A 171 9.45 -7.68 -9.51
CA PRO A 171 9.91 -9.03 -9.76
C PRO A 171 9.51 -9.99 -8.63
N ALA A 172 9.32 -11.27 -8.98
CA ALA A 172 9.07 -12.32 -8.01
C ALA A 172 10.17 -12.37 -6.93
N GLY A 173 9.78 -12.63 -5.68
CA GLY A 173 10.71 -12.74 -4.55
C GLY A 173 11.16 -11.41 -3.91
N ILE A 174 10.99 -10.27 -4.58
CA ILE A 174 11.33 -8.95 -4.01
C ILE A 174 10.48 -8.66 -2.77
N GLU A 175 9.19 -8.90 -2.88
CA GLU A 175 8.24 -8.68 -1.79
C GLU A 175 8.60 -9.47 -0.53
N ASP A 176 8.85 -10.76 -0.67
CA ASP A 176 9.21 -11.64 0.45
C ASP A 176 10.58 -11.30 1.04
N SER A 177 11.52 -10.89 0.18
CA SER A 177 12.83 -10.39 0.62
C SER A 177 12.69 -9.14 1.49
N VAL A 178 11.87 -8.16 1.08
CA VAL A 178 11.62 -6.95 1.87
C VAL A 178 10.93 -7.29 3.19
N LYS A 179 9.88 -8.09 3.17
CA LYS A 179 9.18 -8.56 4.38
C LYS A 179 10.16 -9.21 5.36
N THR A 180 10.95 -10.15 4.88
CA THR A 180 11.92 -10.88 5.71
C THR A 180 12.92 -9.94 6.36
N LYS A 181 13.53 -9.02 5.60
CA LYS A 181 14.49 -8.03 6.11
C LYS A 181 13.87 -7.11 7.15
N CYS A 182 12.68 -6.58 6.90
CA CYS A 182 11.97 -5.69 7.81
C CYS A 182 11.61 -6.40 9.13
N PHE A 183 11.12 -7.63 9.10
CA PHE A 183 10.76 -8.37 10.32
C PHE A 183 11.99 -8.86 11.10
N LYS A 184 13.08 -9.25 10.41
CA LYS A 184 14.37 -9.52 11.07
C LYS A 184 14.88 -8.29 11.83
N PHE A 185 14.82 -7.11 11.24
CA PHE A 185 15.19 -5.86 11.92
C PHE A 185 14.26 -5.54 13.09
N LEU A 186 12.93 -5.69 12.92
CA LEU A 186 11.95 -5.42 13.97
C LEU A 186 12.22 -6.26 15.23
N TRP A 187 12.46 -7.55 15.04
CA TRP A 187 12.63 -8.53 16.13
C TRP A 187 14.09 -8.85 16.45
N ARG A 188 15.07 -8.08 15.96
CA ARG A 188 16.52 -8.30 16.21
C ARG A 188 16.92 -9.75 15.86
N ASN A 189 16.56 -10.21 14.68
CA ASN A 189 16.78 -11.58 14.18
C ASN A 189 16.13 -12.71 15.02
N LYS A 190 15.27 -12.38 15.97
CA LYS A 190 14.50 -13.37 16.75
C LYS A 190 13.18 -13.69 16.04
N LYS A 191 12.50 -14.77 16.48
CA LYS A 191 11.17 -15.16 16.00
C LYS A 191 10.14 -14.05 16.24
N ASP A 192 9.16 -13.95 15.36
CA ASP A 192 8.05 -13.02 15.49
C ASP A 192 7.28 -13.29 16.80
N LYS A 193 7.16 -12.27 17.66
CA LYS A 193 6.47 -12.38 18.96
C LYS A 193 4.97 -12.13 18.84
N ILE A 194 4.54 -11.47 17.78
CA ILE A 194 3.15 -11.15 17.46
C ILE A 194 2.92 -11.54 16.00
N LYS A 195 1.71 -12.05 15.68
CA LYS A 195 1.33 -12.33 14.30
C LYS A 195 1.48 -11.06 13.45
N ARG A 196 2.07 -11.19 12.27
CA ARG A 196 2.33 -10.05 11.36
C ARG A 196 1.05 -9.29 11.00
N SER A 197 -0.06 -10.01 10.77
CA SER A 197 -1.37 -9.40 10.51
C SER A 197 -1.81 -8.41 11.59
N GLY A 198 -1.54 -8.72 12.87
CA GLY A 198 -1.82 -7.82 13.97
C GLY A 198 -0.95 -6.55 13.96
N LEU A 199 0.32 -6.66 13.55
CA LEU A 199 1.21 -5.49 13.49
C LEU A 199 0.85 -4.50 12.40
N TYR A 200 0.18 -4.95 11.33
CA TYR A 200 -0.30 -4.09 10.23
C TYR A 200 -1.53 -3.26 10.61
N GLN A 201 -2.29 -3.70 11.62
CA GLN A 201 -3.49 -3.00 12.08
C GLN A 201 -3.19 -1.61 12.64
N ASP A 202 -4.21 -0.78 12.71
CA ASP A 202 -4.15 0.52 13.35
C ASP A 202 -3.83 0.40 14.85
N SER A 203 -3.20 1.44 15.40
CA SER A 203 -2.82 1.47 16.82
C SER A 203 -4.01 1.44 17.78
N ASN A 204 -5.16 1.97 17.37
CA ASN A 204 -6.42 1.87 18.15
C ASN A 204 -7.09 0.50 18.07
N LYS A 205 -6.58 -0.38 17.20
CA LYS A 205 -6.90 -1.81 17.14
C LYS A 205 -5.77 -2.68 17.67
N GLY A 206 -4.78 -2.12 18.37
CA GLY A 206 -3.66 -2.84 18.95
C GLY A 206 -2.46 -3.10 18.02
N GLY A 207 -2.47 -2.56 16.80
CA GLY A 207 -1.37 -2.70 15.86
C GLY A 207 -0.28 -1.63 16.01
N LEU A 208 0.81 -1.80 15.27
CA LEU A 208 1.90 -0.82 15.15
C LEU A 208 1.79 0.03 13.88
N ARG A 209 0.76 -0.16 13.07
CA ARG A 209 0.65 0.42 11.72
C ARG A 209 1.85 0.05 10.85
N MET A 210 2.45 -1.11 11.07
CA MET A 210 3.49 -1.62 10.19
C MET A 210 2.97 -1.67 8.75
N THR A 211 3.80 -1.34 7.77
CA THR A 211 3.36 -1.40 6.37
C THR A 211 3.36 -2.84 5.87
N ASP A 212 2.22 -3.33 5.41
CA ASP A 212 2.18 -4.55 4.60
C ASP A 212 2.71 -4.26 3.19
N ILE A 213 3.80 -4.91 2.84
CA ILE A 213 4.51 -4.69 1.57
C ILE A 213 3.68 -5.13 0.38
N SER A 214 2.97 -6.27 0.49
CA SER A 214 2.08 -6.75 -0.56
C SER A 214 0.99 -5.74 -0.88
N LEU A 215 0.27 -5.32 0.16
CA LEU A 215 -0.83 -4.37 0.01
C LEU A 215 -0.35 -3.00 -0.46
N MET A 216 0.86 -2.60 -0.04
CA MET A 216 1.45 -1.36 -0.51
C MET A 216 1.78 -1.42 -2.00
N PHE A 217 2.43 -2.49 -2.47
CA PHE A 217 2.75 -2.62 -3.90
C PHE A 217 1.47 -2.67 -4.75
N LYS A 218 0.44 -3.39 -4.31
CA LYS A 218 -0.88 -3.39 -4.96
C LYS A 218 -1.50 -2.00 -4.99
N SER A 219 -1.46 -1.28 -3.87
CA SER A 219 -2.00 0.09 -3.80
C SER A 219 -1.29 1.09 -4.70
N LEU A 220 0.03 0.90 -4.91
CA LEU A 220 0.81 1.69 -5.87
C LEU A 220 0.40 1.40 -7.32
N LYS A 221 0.03 0.15 -7.65
CA LYS A 221 -0.52 -0.21 -8.96
C LYS A 221 -1.93 0.35 -9.16
N LEU A 222 -2.79 0.20 -8.16
CA LEU A 222 -4.14 0.76 -8.19
C LEU A 222 -4.16 2.27 -8.38
N ALA A 223 -3.17 3.00 -7.85
CA ALA A 223 -3.04 4.45 -8.04
C ALA A 223 -2.77 4.88 -9.49
N TRP A 224 -2.57 3.94 -10.42
CA TRP A 224 -2.53 4.22 -11.86
C TRP A 224 -3.93 4.34 -12.48
N ILE A 225 -4.95 3.73 -11.89
CA ILE A 225 -6.33 3.81 -12.41
C ILE A 225 -6.78 5.26 -12.58
N PRO A 226 -6.70 6.13 -11.57
CA PRO A 226 -7.04 7.55 -11.74
C PRO A 226 -6.26 8.23 -12.85
N ARG A 227 -4.97 7.94 -12.94
CA ARG A 227 -4.10 8.53 -13.98
C ARG A 227 -4.53 8.10 -15.38
N LEU A 228 -4.90 6.82 -15.56
CA LEU A 228 -5.34 6.25 -16.81
C LEU A 228 -6.74 6.73 -17.21
N LEU A 229 -7.63 6.98 -16.24
CA LEU A 229 -8.98 7.50 -16.50
C LEU A 229 -8.98 9.00 -16.81
N CYS A 230 -8.14 9.79 -16.12
CA CYS A 230 -8.08 11.25 -16.26
C CYS A 230 -7.01 11.73 -17.25
N ALA A 231 -6.42 10.84 -18.03
CA ALA A 231 -5.22 11.14 -18.79
C ALA A 231 -5.41 12.14 -19.94
N GLY A 232 -6.63 12.34 -20.43
CA GLY A 232 -6.89 13.23 -21.56
C GLY A 232 -6.04 12.88 -22.79
N LYS A 233 -5.71 13.88 -23.62
CA LYS A 233 -4.90 13.69 -24.86
C LYS A 233 -3.38 13.74 -24.59
N LYS A 234 -2.88 13.06 -23.55
CA LYS A 234 -1.42 13.02 -23.28
C LYS A 234 -0.75 11.93 -24.08
N ASN A 235 0.44 12.20 -24.63
CA ASN A 235 1.17 11.26 -25.50
C ASN A 235 1.40 9.88 -24.89
N TRP A 236 1.68 9.80 -23.58
CA TRP A 236 1.89 8.50 -22.90
C TRP A 236 0.64 7.62 -22.84
N CYS A 237 -0.55 8.21 -22.97
CA CYS A 237 -1.82 7.49 -22.96
C CYS A 237 -2.07 6.69 -24.24
N THR A 238 -1.35 6.97 -25.31
CA THR A 238 -1.45 6.24 -26.58
C THR A 238 -1.28 4.73 -26.39
N VAL A 239 -0.33 4.33 -25.53
CA VAL A 239 -0.06 2.90 -25.29
C VAL A 239 -1.19 2.23 -24.51
N PRO A 240 -1.60 2.68 -23.32
CA PRO A 240 -2.72 2.07 -22.61
C PRO A 240 -4.03 2.16 -23.39
N ASP A 241 -4.33 3.27 -24.04
CA ASP A 241 -5.54 3.43 -24.84
C ASP A 241 -5.64 2.42 -25.98
N HIS A 242 -4.53 2.15 -26.68
CA HIS A 242 -4.50 1.16 -27.74
C HIS A 242 -4.95 -0.22 -27.25
N TYR A 243 -4.50 -0.63 -26.08
CA TYR A 243 -4.86 -1.94 -25.52
C TYR A 243 -6.28 -1.92 -24.94
N PHE A 244 -6.62 -0.93 -24.13
CA PHE A 244 -7.92 -0.91 -23.47
C PHE A 244 -9.09 -0.67 -24.41
N ARG A 245 -8.93 0.09 -25.50
CA ARG A 245 -10.00 0.28 -26.51
C ARG A 245 -10.45 -1.04 -27.15
N LYS A 246 -9.54 -2.01 -27.28
CA LYS A 246 -9.88 -3.35 -27.81
C LYS A 246 -10.78 -4.14 -26.86
N MET A 247 -10.98 -3.69 -25.65
CA MET A 247 -11.76 -4.33 -24.60
C MET A 247 -12.93 -3.43 -24.10
N GLY A 248 -13.31 -2.42 -24.87
CA GLY A 248 -14.39 -1.48 -24.49
C GLY A 248 -13.93 -0.25 -23.70
N GLY A 249 -12.64 -0.10 -23.48
CA GLY A 249 -12.04 0.98 -22.67
C GLY A 249 -11.83 0.58 -21.21
N LEU A 250 -10.93 1.29 -20.54
CA LEU A 250 -10.57 0.96 -19.14
C LEU A 250 -11.78 1.09 -18.20
N ASN A 251 -12.56 2.16 -18.31
CA ASN A 251 -13.70 2.41 -17.44
C ASN A 251 -14.73 1.27 -17.49
N PHE A 252 -15.04 0.80 -18.70
CA PHE A 252 -15.92 -0.36 -18.89
C PHE A 252 -15.28 -1.63 -18.33
N LEU A 253 -14.01 -1.88 -18.66
CA LEU A 253 -13.30 -3.09 -18.24
C LEU A 253 -13.25 -3.23 -16.71
N LEU A 254 -13.06 -2.14 -15.95
CA LEU A 254 -13.08 -2.20 -14.49
C LEU A 254 -14.42 -2.70 -13.92
N ARG A 255 -15.50 -2.55 -14.66
CA ARG A 255 -16.85 -3.02 -14.28
C ARG A 255 -17.17 -4.44 -14.74
N CYS A 256 -16.32 -5.04 -15.60
CA CYS A 256 -16.50 -6.41 -16.07
C CYS A 256 -16.05 -7.44 -15.04
N ASN A 257 -16.60 -8.64 -15.11
CA ASN A 257 -16.16 -9.81 -14.34
C ASN A 257 -15.01 -10.53 -15.06
N TYR A 258 -13.88 -9.85 -15.23
CA TYR A 258 -12.74 -10.36 -15.99
C TYR A 258 -11.80 -11.25 -15.18
N ASN A 259 -11.02 -12.07 -15.92
CA ASN A 259 -9.83 -12.71 -15.42
C ASN A 259 -8.63 -12.33 -16.32
N VAL A 260 -7.58 -11.77 -15.71
CA VAL A 260 -6.41 -11.22 -16.42
C VAL A 260 -5.64 -12.28 -17.22
N LYS A 261 -5.77 -13.56 -16.88
CA LYS A 261 -5.16 -14.67 -17.64
C LYS A 261 -5.54 -14.69 -19.12
N TYR A 262 -6.71 -14.15 -19.48
CA TYR A 262 -7.19 -14.10 -20.85
C TYR A 262 -6.66 -12.90 -21.67
N PHE A 263 -5.95 -11.98 -21.06
CA PHE A 263 -5.44 -10.77 -21.70
C PHE A 263 -4.00 -10.93 -22.16
N ASP A 264 -3.71 -11.95 -23.01
CA ASP A 264 -2.35 -12.31 -23.44
C ASP A 264 -1.55 -11.14 -24.03
N GLN A 265 -2.21 -10.31 -24.83
CA GLN A 265 -1.57 -9.17 -25.52
C GLN A 265 -1.36 -7.94 -24.62
N LEU A 266 -1.96 -7.90 -23.44
CA LEU A 266 -1.83 -6.74 -22.55
C LEU A 266 -0.43 -6.74 -21.91
N PRO A 267 0.33 -5.63 -21.96
CA PRO A 267 1.61 -5.53 -21.29
C PRO A 267 1.52 -5.85 -19.79
N PHE A 268 2.52 -6.53 -19.27
CA PHE A 268 2.52 -7.07 -17.91
C PHE A 268 2.25 -6.01 -16.84
N PHE A 269 2.75 -4.79 -17.05
CA PHE A 269 2.48 -3.67 -16.14
C PHE A 269 0.97 -3.41 -15.97
N TYR A 270 0.22 -3.36 -17.06
CA TYR A 270 -1.23 -3.13 -17.02
C TYR A 270 -1.99 -4.35 -16.48
N LYS A 271 -1.48 -5.57 -16.73
CA LYS A 271 -2.02 -6.78 -16.10
C LYS A 271 -1.98 -6.67 -14.58
N THR A 272 -0.84 -6.24 -13.99
CA THR A 272 -0.71 -6.11 -12.52
C THR A 272 -1.65 -5.06 -11.92
N ILE A 273 -2.03 -4.02 -12.68
CA ILE A 273 -3.04 -3.05 -12.24
C ILE A 273 -4.42 -3.71 -12.17
N LEU A 274 -4.80 -4.41 -13.24
CA LEU A 274 -6.11 -5.10 -13.31
C LEU A 274 -6.20 -6.25 -12.29
N GLU A 275 -5.14 -7.02 -12.08
CA GLU A 275 -5.07 -8.05 -11.04
C GLU A 275 -5.31 -7.46 -9.65
N SER A 276 -4.61 -6.38 -9.31
CA SER A 276 -4.77 -5.70 -8.03
C SER A 276 -6.20 -5.16 -7.83
N PHE A 277 -6.84 -4.70 -8.92
CA PHE A 277 -8.23 -4.24 -8.85
C PHE A 277 -9.24 -5.40 -8.75
N SER A 278 -8.99 -6.50 -9.45
CA SER A 278 -9.79 -7.72 -9.32
C SER A 278 -9.75 -8.29 -7.90
N GLU A 279 -8.58 -8.30 -7.26
CA GLU A 279 -8.45 -8.70 -5.86
C GLU A 279 -9.21 -7.75 -4.92
N LEU A 280 -9.13 -6.44 -5.16
CA LEU A 280 -9.89 -5.46 -4.37
C LEU A 280 -11.41 -5.71 -4.49
N LYS A 281 -11.91 -5.97 -5.70
CA LYS A 281 -13.30 -6.37 -5.93
C LYS A 281 -13.68 -7.64 -5.16
N THR A 282 -12.83 -8.65 -5.20
CA THR A 282 -13.06 -9.93 -4.49
C THR A 282 -13.12 -9.74 -2.97
N LEU A 283 -12.28 -8.88 -2.39
CA LEU A 283 -12.25 -8.63 -0.94
C LEU A 283 -13.50 -7.95 -0.40
N TYR A 284 -14.10 -7.06 -1.16
CA TYR A 284 -15.31 -6.34 -0.76
C TYR A 284 -16.61 -6.97 -1.28
N GLY A 285 -16.49 -7.92 -2.19
CA GLY A 285 -17.60 -8.30 -3.05
C GLY A 285 -17.89 -7.17 -4.04
N TYR A 286 -18.44 -7.50 -5.14
CA TYR A 286 -18.91 -6.56 -6.16
C TYR A 286 -20.38 -6.82 -6.43
N ASP A 287 -21.05 -5.83 -6.96
CA ASP A 287 -22.45 -5.95 -7.32
C ASP A 287 -22.66 -7.19 -8.20
N GLN A 288 -23.58 -8.04 -7.82
CA GLN A 288 -23.95 -9.25 -8.59
C GLN A 288 -24.30 -8.94 -10.05
N LEU A 289 -24.61 -7.68 -10.33
CA LEU A 289 -24.86 -7.16 -11.66
C LEU A 289 -23.62 -7.20 -12.58
N GLN A 290 -22.40 -7.19 -12.03
CA GLN A 290 -21.17 -7.34 -12.83
C GLN A 290 -21.08 -8.73 -13.47
N ASP A 291 -21.73 -9.76 -12.90
CA ASP A 291 -21.86 -11.07 -13.52
C ASP A 291 -22.66 -11.00 -14.81
N LEU A 292 -23.60 -10.06 -14.90
CA LEU A 292 -24.47 -9.87 -16.06
C LEU A 292 -23.83 -9.08 -17.20
N VAL A 293 -22.61 -8.54 -17.01
CA VAL A 293 -21.86 -7.91 -18.11
C VAL A 293 -21.45 -8.98 -19.11
N LEU A 294 -21.91 -8.83 -20.34
CA LEU A 294 -21.70 -9.82 -21.41
C LEU A 294 -20.24 -9.96 -21.82
N PHE A 295 -19.52 -8.82 -21.91
CA PHE A 295 -18.18 -8.77 -22.48
C PHE A 295 -17.06 -8.85 -21.43
N ASN A 296 -15.91 -9.39 -21.86
CA ASN A 296 -14.75 -9.62 -21.01
C ASN A 296 -15.09 -10.44 -19.74
N ASN A 297 -16.16 -11.19 -19.75
CA ASN A 297 -16.64 -11.97 -18.63
C ASN A 297 -15.94 -13.34 -18.60
N LYS A 298 -15.29 -13.66 -17.47
CA LYS A 298 -14.53 -14.90 -17.31
C LYS A 298 -15.38 -16.16 -17.36
N ASP A 299 -16.71 -16.01 -17.16
CA ASP A 299 -17.68 -17.11 -17.09
C ASP A 299 -18.50 -17.25 -18.38
N ILE A 300 -18.39 -16.30 -19.33
CA ILE A 300 -19.02 -16.33 -20.66
C ILE A 300 -17.91 -16.51 -21.70
N LEU A 301 -17.69 -17.77 -22.11
CA LEU A 301 -16.56 -18.13 -22.96
C LEU A 301 -17.01 -18.72 -24.29
N VAL A 302 -16.60 -18.11 -25.39
CA VAL A 302 -16.73 -18.67 -26.73
C VAL A 302 -15.36 -19.16 -27.20
N GLY A 303 -15.25 -20.43 -27.56
CA GLY A 303 -13.96 -21.04 -27.90
C GLY A 303 -12.92 -20.98 -26.76
N GLY A 304 -13.37 -21.04 -25.50
CA GLY A 304 -12.50 -21.01 -24.31
C GLY A 304 -11.96 -19.61 -23.95
N ARG A 305 -12.45 -18.54 -24.57
CA ARG A 305 -12.04 -17.15 -24.32
C ARG A 305 -13.24 -16.23 -24.09
N PRO A 306 -13.12 -15.21 -23.20
CA PRO A 306 -14.12 -14.18 -23.04
C PRO A 306 -14.37 -13.42 -24.34
N VAL A 307 -15.64 -13.11 -24.57
CA VAL A 307 -16.07 -12.42 -25.80
C VAL A 307 -15.93 -10.93 -25.63
N TYR A 308 -15.52 -10.23 -26.69
CA TYR A 308 -15.71 -8.80 -26.87
C TYR A 308 -16.04 -8.51 -28.33
N LEU A 309 -17.25 -8.08 -28.59
CA LEU A 309 -17.77 -7.74 -29.92
C LEU A 309 -17.98 -6.24 -29.99
N HIS A 310 -17.04 -5.55 -30.65
CA HIS A 310 -17.02 -4.09 -30.70
C HIS A 310 -18.28 -3.48 -31.33
N GLU A 311 -18.83 -4.11 -32.39
CA GLU A 311 -20.04 -3.63 -33.04
C GLU A 311 -21.27 -3.76 -32.13
N TRP A 312 -21.41 -4.87 -31.41
CA TRP A 312 -22.47 -5.05 -30.41
C TRP A 312 -22.36 -4.02 -29.30
N PHE A 313 -21.14 -3.84 -28.77
CA PHE A 313 -20.85 -2.84 -27.71
C PHE A 313 -21.23 -1.42 -28.17
N LYS A 314 -20.85 -1.02 -29.38
CA LYS A 314 -21.22 0.28 -29.97
C LYS A 314 -22.73 0.47 -30.12
N ARG A 315 -23.50 -0.59 -30.37
CA ARG A 315 -24.96 -0.57 -30.50
C ARG A 315 -25.67 -0.68 -29.14
N GLY A 316 -24.94 -0.68 -28.04
CA GLY A 316 -25.49 -0.69 -26.68
C GLY A 316 -25.86 -2.07 -26.17
N VAL A 317 -25.41 -3.15 -26.81
CA VAL A 317 -25.48 -4.51 -26.25
C VAL A 317 -24.34 -4.64 -25.24
N VAL A 318 -24.65 -4.67 -23.96
CA VAL A 318 -23.63 -4.64 -22.87
C VAL A 318 -23.89 -5.73 -21.84
N LEU A 319 -25.16 -5.98 -21.54
CA LEU A 319 -25.61 -6.90 -20.49
C LEU A 319 -26.27 -8.14 -21.09
N VAL A 320 -26.31 -9.23 -20.34
CA VAL A 320 -27.08 -10.42 -20.69
C VAL A 320 -28.57 -10.06 -20.93
N ASN A 321 -29.10 -9.11 -20.12
CA ASN A 321 -30.47 -8.59 -20.26
C ASN A 321 -30.76 -8.01 -21.66
N ASP A 322 -29.77 -7.49 -22.35
CA ASP A 322 -29.92 -6.92 -23.70
C ASP A 322 -30.26 -7.97 -24.75
N LEU A 323 -29.96 -9.23 -24.44
CA LEU A 323 -30.27 -10.39 -25.29
C LEU A 323 -31.61 -11.03 -24.96
N LEU A 324 -32.33 -10.52 -23.96
CA LEU A 324 -33.63 -11.08 -23.53
C LEU A 324 -34.79 -10.23 -24.03
N ASN A 325 -35.93 -10.90 -24.27
CA ASN A 325 -37.23 -10.28 -24.50
C ASN A 325 -37.93 -10.02 -23.16
N GLU A 326 -39.14 -9.44 -23.21
CA GLU A 326 -39.96 -9.13 -22.03
C GLU A 326 -40.33 -10.38 -21.20
N ASN A 327 -40.40 -11.55 -21.85
CA ASN A 327 -40.67 -12.82 -21.20
C ASN A 327 -39.44 -13.46 -20.55
N GLY A 328 -38.27 -12.81 -20.63
CA GLY A 328 -36.99 -13.28 -20.08
C GLY A 328 -36.42 -14.49 -20.85
N THR A 329 -36.83 -14.68 -22.12
CA THR A 329 -36.22 -15.64 -23.05
C THR A 329 -35.29 -14.90 -24.04
N PHE A 330 -34.32 -15.62 -24.61
CA PHE A 330 -33.45 -15.00 -25.60
C PHE A 330 -34.23 -14.50 -26.81
N LEU A 331 -33.88 -13.33 -27.30
CA LEU A 331 -34.35 -12.84 -28.60
C LEU A 331 -34.03 -13.87 -29.69
N THR A 332 -34.86 -13.98 -30.69
CA THR A 332 -34.48 -14.68 -31.93
C THR A 332 -33.37 -13.87 -32.65
N PHE A 333 -32.61 -14.50 -33.53
CA PHE A 333 -31.61 -13.81 -34.32
C PHE A 333 -32.19 -12.64 -35.14
N LYS A 334 -33.43 -12.83 -35.66
CA LYS A 334 -34.13 -11.78 -36.39
C LYS A 334 -34.48 -10.59 -35.49
N GLU A 335 -35.14 -10.85 -34.35
CA GLU A 335 -35.47 -9.80 -33.37
C GLU A 335 -34.22 -9.03 -32.88
N PHE A 336 -33.10 -9.74 -32.62
CA PHE A 336 -31.85 -9.16 -32.25
C PHE A 336 -31.29 -8.24 -33.37
N SER A 337 -31.29 -8.73 -34.61
CA SER A 337 -30.79 -7.97 -35.77
C SER A 337 -31.62 -6.72 -36.03
N ASP A 338 -32.95 -6.83 -35.91
CA ASP A 338 -33.87 -5.70 -36.11
C ASP A 338 -33.72 -4.65 -35.00
N LYS A 339 -33.58 -5.10 -33.74
CA LYS A 339 -33.47 -4.23 -32.57
C LYS A 339 -32.15 -3.43 -32.55
N TYR A 340 -31.04 -4.07 -32.83
CA TYR A 340 -29.71 -3.44 -32.67
C TYR A 340 -29.05 -3.02 -33.98
N ARG A 341 -29.53 -3.53 -35.13
CA ARG A 341 -28.97 -3.24 -36.46
C ARG A 341 -27.44 -3.38 -36.52
N CYS A 342 -26.89 -4.40 -35.82
CA CYS A 342 -25.45 -4.65 -35.78
C CYS A 342 -25.05 -5.70 -36.83
N GLN A 343 -23.87 -5.52 -37.39
CA GLN A 343 -23.26 -6.51 -38.27
C GLN A 343 -22.86 -7.73 -37.46
N THR A 344 -23.62 -8.82 -37.61
CA THR A 344 -23.32 -10.10 -36.96
C THR A 344 -23.93 -11.22 -37.83
N ASN A 345 -23.44 -12.43 -37.66
CA ASN A 345 -24.00 -13.60 -38.32
C ASN A 345 -24.72 -14.51 -37.31
N PHE A 346 -25.55 -15.37 -37.86
CA PHE A 346 -26.33 -16.33 -37.08
C PHE A 346 -25.46 -17.19 -36.14
N LEU A 347 -24.34 -17.71 -36.65
CA LEU A 347 -23.43 -18.55 -35.86
C LEU A 347 -22.84 -17.82 -34.67
N GLN A 348 -22.32 -16.59 -34.89
CA GLN A 348 -21.77 -15.77 -33.83
C GLN A 348 -22.79 -15.45 -32.73
N TYR A 349 -24.05 -15.14 -33.11
CA TYR A 349 -25.11 -14.87 -32.16
C TYR A 349 -25.36 -16.08 -31.29
N TYR A 350 -25.57 -17.28 -31.89
CA TYR A 350 -25.87 -18.50 -31.13
C TYR A 350 -24.67 -19.00 -30.30
N GLN A 351 -23.45 -18.79 -30.75
CA GLN A 351 -22.25 -19.08 -29.94
C GLN A 351 -22.25 -18.26 -28.66
N VAL A 352 -22.61 -16.98 -28.74
CA VAL A 352 -22.63 -16.09 -27.56
C VAL A 352 -23.74 -16.51 -26.59
N ILE A 353 -24.99 -16.67 -27.06
CA ILE A 353 -26.11 -17.04 -26.17
C ILE A 353 -25.90 -18.41 -25.54
N SER A 354 -25.35 -19.37 -26.26
CA SER A 354 -25.03 -20.71 -25.75
C SER A 354 -23.91 -20.72 -24.70
N ALA A 355 -23.05 -19.69 -24.69
CA ALA A 355 -21.97 -19.55 -23.71
C ALA A 355 -22.45 -18.92 -22.39
N ILE A 356 -23.67 -18.38 -22.33
CA ILE A 356 -24.21 -17.72 -21.13
C ILE A 356 -24.68 -18.77 -20.11
N PRO A 357 -24.12 -18.78 -18.88
CA PRO A 357 -24.55 -19.72 -17.84
C PRO A 357 -26.01 -19.52 -17.44
N THR A 358 -26.72 -20.62 -17.18
CA THR A 358 -28.15 -20.59 -16.78
C THR A 358 -28.39 -19.74 -15.52
N CYS A 359 -27.46 -19.73 -14.57
CA CYS A 359 -27.58 -18.90 -13.38
C CYS A 359 -27.58 -17.38 -13.69
N PHE A 360 -26.94 -16.96 -14.79
CA PHE A 360 -26.99 -15.56 -15.22
C PHE A 360 -28.35 -15.20 -15.85
N LEU A 361 -29.01 -16.14 -16.51
CA LEU A 361 -30.36 -15.93 -17.03
C LEU A 361 -31.36 -15.73 -15.89
N ILE A 362 -31.26 -16.52 -14.82
CA ILE A 362 -32.12 -16.36 -13.64
C ILE A 362 -31.90 -14.97 -13.03
N LYS A 363 -30.62 -14.60 -12.77
CA LYS A 363 -30.27 -13.27 -12.24
C LYS A 363 -30.75 -12.13 -13.16
N ALA A 364 -30.67 -12.31 -14.47
CA ALA A 364 -31.08 -11.29 -15.43
C ALA A 364 -32.61 -11.07 -15.39
N LYS A 365 -33.40 -12.12 -15.22
CA LYS A 365 -34.88 -12.04 -15.08
C LYS A 365 -35.30 -11.28 -13.82
N ASP A 366 -34.59 -11.50 -12.70
CA ASP A 366 -34.89 -10.84 -11.43
C ASP A 366 -34.49 -9.34 -11.44
N ASN A 367 -33.65 -8.90 -12.37
CA ASN A 367 -33.09 -7.56 -12.46
C ASN A 367 -33.44 -6.85 -13.78
N VAL A 368 -34.75 -6.81 -14.16
CA VAL A 368 -35.23 -6.24 -15.43
C VAL A 368 -34.95 -4.73 -15.57
N THR A 369 -34.82 -3.99 -14.46
CA THR A 369 -34.67 -2.52 -14.43
C THR A 369 -33.22 -2.04 -14.32
N LEU A 370 -32.25 -2.84 -14.72
CA LEU A 370 -30.84 -2.50 -14.66
C LEU A 370 -30.51 -1.21 -15.44
N ASN A 371 -29.90 -0.27 -14.74
CA ASN A 371 -29.51 0.99 -15.34
C ASN A 371 -28.21 0.84 -16.16
N LYS A 372 -28.35 0.71 -17.49
CA LYS A 372 -27.23 0.58 -18.45
C LYS A 372 -26.23 1.73 -18.36
N LEU A 373 -26.66 2.90 -17.94
CA LEU A 373 -25.84 4.10 -17.83
C LEU A 373 -24.64 3.90 -16.87
N SER A 374 -24.78 3.09 -15.83
CA SER A 374 -23.70 2.81 -14.88
C SER A 374 -22.49 2.09 -15.49
N PHE A 375 -22.68 1.35 -16.59
CA PHE A 375 -21.60 0.58 -17.25
C PHE A 375 -20.93 1.33 -18.41
N THR A 376 -21.63 2.26 -19.02
CA THR A 376 -21.16 3.03 -20.20
C THR A 376 -20.81 4.47 -19.87
N SER A 377 -21.43 5.05 -18.83
CA SER A 377 -21.14 6.40 -18.38
C SER A 377 -19.76 6.50 -17.71
N GLY A 378 -19.14 7.66 -17.84
CA GLY A 378 -17.87 7.98 -17.22
C GLY A 378 -17.95 8.22 -15.70
N GLU A 379 -18.86 7.53 -14.99
CA GLU A 379 -18.97 7.67 -13.55
C GLU A 379 -17.65 7.37 -12.86
N GLU A 380 -17.15 8.36 -12.14
CA GLU A 380 -15.89 8.26 -11.42
C GLU A 380 -16.03 7.48 -10.11
N ILE A 381 -17.25 7.21 -9.64
CA ILE A 381 -17.54 6.50 -8.39
C ILE A 381 -17.70 5.02 -8.69
N PHE A 382 -16.94 4.20 -7.98
CA PHE A 382 -17.08 2.75 -7.99
C PHE A 382 -17.64 2.30 -6.64
N GLN A 383 -18.77 1.60 -6.69
CA GLN A 383 -19.43 1.04 -5.51
C GLN A 383 -19.04 -0.43 -5.34
N PHE A 384 -18.68 -0.77 -4.13
CA PHE A 384 -18.52 -2.16 -3.68
C PHE A 384 -19.74 -2.56 -2.84
N ASN A 385 -19.89 -3.85 -2.58
CA ASN A 385 -20.79 -4.29 -1.53
C ASN A 385 -20.38 -3.65 -0.18
N ASP A 386 -21.18 -3.77 0.86
CA ASP A 386 -20.98 -3.13 2.18
C ASP A 386 -21.05 -1.58 2.16
N ASN A 387 -21.71 -0.98 1.20
CA ASN A 387 -21.83 0.49 1.06
C ASN A 387 -20.48 1.22 1.04
N VAL A 388 -19.45 0.58 0.52
CA VAL A 388 -18.12 1.17 0.38
C VAL A 388 -17.97 1.74 -1.03
N GLU A 389 -17.66 3.01 -1.11
CA GLU A 389 -17.46 3.74 -2.36
C GLU A 389 -16.03 4.22 -2.50
N ILE A 390 -15.53 4.28 -3.73
CA ILE A 390 -14.26 4.91 -4.07
C ILE A 390 -14.42 5.78 -5.32
N HIS A 391 -13.92 7.00 -5.23
CA HIS A 391 -13.87 7.91 -6.38
C HIS A 391 -12.63 7.58 -7.22
N LEU A 392 -12.82 6.79 -8.27
CA LEU A 392 -11.70 6.27 -9.09
C LEU A 392 -10.84 7.38 -9.70
N GLY A 393 -11.43 8.51 -10.13
CA GLY A 393 -10.70 9.63 -10.72
C GLY A 393 -9.82 10.42 -9.73
N LYS A 394 -10.07 10.33 -8.41
CA LYS A 394 -9.37 11.10 -7.37
C LYS A 394 -8.60 10.24 -6.37
N ALA A 395 -8.79 8.93 -6.40
CA ALA A 395 -8.20 8.00 -5.42
C ALA A 395 -6.67 7.99 -5.51
N ARG A 396 -6.01 7.95 -4.36
CA ARG A 396 -4.56 7.86 -4.22
C ARG A 396 -4.16 6.51 -3.66
N SER A 397 -2.89 6.16 -3.75
CA SER A 397 -2.36 4.90 -3.20
C SER A 397 -2.73 4.70 -1.72
N LYS A 398 -2.78 5.76 -0.91
CA LYS A 398 -3.19 5.68 0.50
C LYS A 398 -4.65 5.23 0.67
N ASP A 399 -5.53 5.63 -0.24
CA ASP A 399 -6.96 5.32 -0.17
C ASP A 399 -7.16 3.84 -0.51
N PHE A 400 -6.51 3.35 -1.57
CA PHE A 400 -6.48 1.93 -1.90
C PHE A 400 -5.81 1.07 -0.83
N TYR A 401 -4.69 1.55 -0.25
CA TYR A 401 -4.03 0.82 0.84
C TYR A 401 -4.96 0.67 2.05
N LYS A 402 -5.68 1.72 2.42
CA LYS A 402 -6.64 1.68 3.52
C LYS A 402 -7.76 0.66 3.28
N LEU A 403 -8.33 0.65 2.07
CA LEU A 403 -9.34 -0.34 1.69
C LEU A 403 -8.79 -1.76 1.82
N LEU A 404 -7.66 -2.06 1.17
CA LEU A 404 -7.04 -3.38 1.22
C LEU A 404 -6.74 -3.80 2.67
N ASN A 405 -6.11 -2.92 3.45
CA ASN A 405 -5.69 -3.21 4.82
C ASN A 405 -6.88 -3.49 5.75
N ASN A 406 -7.97 -2.74 5.62
CA ASN A 406 -9.15 -2.89 6.47
C ASN A 406 -9.85 -4.26 6.32
N LYS A 407 -9.82 -4.84 5.13
CA LYS A 407 -10.42 -6.16 4.87
C LYS A 407 -9.46 -7.32 5.10
N THR A 408 -8.17 -7.11 4.86
CA THR A 408 -7.17 -8.19 4.97
C THR A 408 -6.76 -8.47 6.41
N HIS A 409 -6.73 -7.45 7.26
CA HIS A 409 -6.20 -7.55 8.63
C HIS A 409 -7.28 -7.26 9.68
N THR A 410 -8.29 -8.13 9.76
CA THR A 410 -9.45 -8.01 10.66
C THR A 410 -9.37 -8.89 11.91
N GLY A 411 -8.38 -9.75 12.03
CA GLY A 411 -8.30 -10.74 13.12
C GLY A 411 -7.95 -10.16 14.49
N ASN A 412 -8.37 -10.85 15.56
CA ASN A 412 -8.06 -10.50 16.94
C ASN A 412 -6.60 -10.80 17.30
N HIS A 413 -6.03 -10.01 18.20
CA HIS A 413 -4.69 -10.23 18.73
C HIS A 413 -4.64 -11.37 19.72
N SER A 414 -3.58 -12.18 19.68
CA SER A 414 -3.39 -13.29 20.62
C SER A 414 -3.16 -12.85 22.08
N GLY A 415 -2.67 -11.63 22.30
CA GLY A 415 -2.47 -11.07 23.63
C GLY A 415 -3.79 -10.86 24.37
N PRO A 416 -4.71 -10.01 23.84
CA PRO A 416 -6.06 -9.87 24.36
C PRO A 416 -6.80 -11.19 24.54
N THR A 417 -6.75 -12.09 23.57
CA THR A 417 -7.37 -13.43 23.70
C THR A 417 -6.80 -14.25 24.84
N ARG A 418 -5.51 -14.09 25.18
CA ARG A 418 -4.93 -14.74 26.36
C ARG A 418 -5.34 -14.07 27.66
N TRP A 419 -5.50 -12.73 27.67
CA TRP A 419 -6.02 -12.01 28.82
C TRP A 419 -7.48 -12.38 29.12
N SER A 420 -8.31 -12.65 28.10
CA SER A 420 -9.71 -13.06 28.28
C SER A 420 -9.89 -14.37 29.06
N LYS A 421 -8.82 -15.14 29.29
CA LYS A 421 -8.86 -16.32 30.16
C LYS A 421 -8.86 -15.97 31.64
N SER A 422 -8.32 -14.82 32.01
CA SER A 422 -8.17 -14.37 33.41
C SER A 422 -9.04 -13.15 33.73
N ILE A 423 -9.50 -12.42 32.72
CA ILE A 423 -10.17 -11.13 32.86
C ILE A 423 -11.25 -11.01 31.78
N SER A 424 -12.45 -10.57 32.16
CA SER A 424 -13.56 -10.36 31.22
C SER A 424 -13.63 -8.90 30.80
N LEU A 425 -13.22 -8.61 29.53
CA LEU A 425 -13.26 -7.28 28.95
C LEU A 425 -14.01 -7.33 27.61
N ASN A 426 -14.92 -6.39 27.39
CA ASN A 426 -15.63 -6.23 26.12
C ASN A 426 -14.77 -5.53 25.06
N GLU A 427 -15.26 -5.45 23.83
CA GLU A 427 -14.54 -4.84 22.70
C GLU A 427 -14.26 -3.35 22.90
N ASP A 428 -15.20 -2.61 23.50
CA ASP A 428 -15.04 -1.19 23.78
C ASP A 428 -13.93 -0.93 24.80
N ALA A 429 -13.84 -1.77 25.84
CA ALA A 429 -12.75 -1.72 26.80
C ALA A 429 -11.40 -1.96 26.12
N TRP A 430 -11.29 -2.96 25.25
CA TRP A 430 -10.07 -3.20 24.46
C TRP A 430 -9.73 -2.03 23.56
N SER A 431 -10.72 -1.42 22.89
CA SER A 431 -10.51 -0.22 22.06
C SER A 431 -9.91 0.93 22.89
N ASN A 432 -10.41 1.16 24.10
CA ASN A 432 -9.89 2.20 24.99
C ASN A 432 -8.48 1.87 25.50
N ILE A 433 -8.21 0.61 25.84
CA ILE A 433 -6.87 0.13 26.23
C ILE A 433 -5.87 0.37 25.08
N PHE A 434 -6.22 0.06 23.84
CA PHE A 434 -5.34 0.32 22.70
C PHE A 434 -5.13 1.82 22.44
N LYS A 435 -6.16 2.65 22.60
CA LYS A 435 -6.02 4.12 22.50
C LYS A 435 -5.08 4.66 23.57
N SER A 436 -5.07 4.06 24.77
CA SER A 436 -4.20 4.46 25.88
C SER A 436 -2.70 4.39 25.57
N LEU A 437 -2.31 3.55 24.59
CA LEU A 437 -0.93 3.49 24.09
C LEU A 437 -0.38 4.85 23.59
N LYS A 438 -1.26 5.78 23.22
CA LYS A 438 -0.87 7.11 22.75
C LYS A 438 -1.20 8.23 23.73
N THR A 439 -2.17 8.02 24.59
CA THR A 439 -2.75 9.09 25.42
C THR A 439 -2.19 9.13 26.83
N VAL A 440 -1.74 7.99 27.36
CA VAL A 440 -1.32 7.88 28.77
C VAL A 440 0.07 8.46 29.00
N CYS A 441 1.02 8.25 28.07
CA CYS A 441 2.37 8.80 28.21
C CYS A 441 3.00 9.16 26.87
N LYS A 442 3.98 10.08 26.91
CA LYS A 442 4.78 10.49 25.74
C LYS A 442 6.09 9.69 25.64
N GLU A 443 6.64 9.18 26.74
CA GLU A 443 7.91 8.42 26.77
C GLU A 443 7.82 7.13 25.95
N ASN A 444 8.62 7.02 24.89
CA ASN A 444 8.56 5.89 23.97
C ASN A 444 8.91 4.52 24.61
N LYS A 445 9.81 4.48 25.61
CA LYS A 445 10.16 3.22 26.30
C LYS A 445 9.01 2.73 27.15
N LEU A 446 8.32 3.63 27.85
CA LEU A 446 7.16 3.30 28.67
C LEU A 446 5.96 2.87 27.81
N ARG A 447 5.76 3.55 26.67
CA ARG A 447 4.76 3.15 25.66
C ARG A 447 5.05 1.77 25.07
N GLU A 448 6.31 1.47 24.78
CA GLU A 448 6.72 0.15 24.29
C GLU A 448 6.48 -0.94 25.34
N PHE A 449 6.78 -0.67 26.61
CA PHE A 449 6.45 -1.58 27.70
C PHE A 449 4.94 -1.84 27.75
N HIS A 450 4.13 -0.79 27.71
CA HIS A 450 2.67 -0.91 27.72
C HIS A 450 2.16 -1.75 26.54
N PHE A 451 2.67 -1.51 25.34
CA PHE A 451 2.35 -2.33 24.17
C PHE A 451 2.73 -3.80 24.37
N LYS A 452 3.95 -4.05 24.86
CA LYS A 452 4.42 -5.42 25.14
C LYS A 452 3.59 -6.11 26.22
N PHE A 453 3.14 -5.35 27.22
CA PHE A 453 2.28 -5.83 28.30
C PHE A 453 0.91 -6.26 27.76
N ILE A 454 0.23 -5.39 27.03
CA ILE A 454 -1.07 -5.69 26.41
C ILE A 454 -1.00 -6.95 25.53
N HIS A 455 0.06 -7.08 24.76
CA HIS A 455 0.27 -8.24 23.88
C HIS A 455 0.85 -9.47 24.58
N ARG A 456 1.10 -9.41 25.92
CA ARG A 456 1.69 -10.49 26.73
C ARG A 456 3.02 -11.00 26.15
N ILE A 457 3.89 -10.09 25.74
CA ILE A 457 5.23 -10.38 25.20
C ILE A 457 6.35 -9.77 26.07
N ILE A 458 6.01 -9.29 27.28
CA ILE A 458 7.00 -8.99 28.31
C ILE A 458 7.61 -10.30 28.80
N VAL A 459 8.84 -10.24 29.27
CA VAL A 459 9.59 -11.42 29.70
C VAL A 459 9.57 -11.48 31.23
N THR A 460 9.16 -12.62 31.80
CA THR A 460 9.24 -12.90 33.22
C THR A 460 10.30 -13.98 33.48
N LYS A 461 10.62 -14.30 34.74
CA LYS A 461 11.61 -15.35 35.02
C LYS A 461 11.18 -16.70 34.44
N ARG A 462 9.89 -17.01 34.45
CA ARG A 462 9.35 -18.23 33.85
C ARG A 462 9.68 -18.34 32.33
N GLU A 463 9.58 -17.24 31.59
CA GLU A 463 9.98 -17.24 30.18
C GLU A 463 11.51 -17.29 30.01
N LEU A 464 12.26 -16.65 30.91
CA LEU A 464 13.73 -16.70 30.90
C LEU A 464 14.26 -18.11 31.16
N LEU A 465 13.62 -18.86 32.06
CA LEU A 465 13.92 -20.27 32.29
C LEU A 465 13.68 -21.10 31.01
N LYS A 466 12.53 -20.92 30.35
CA LYS A 466 12.24 -21.61 29.07
C LYS A 466 13.24 -21.29 27.95
N PHE A 467 13.87 -20.13 28.00
CA PHE A 467 14.89 -19.72 27.03
C PHE A 467 16.31 -20.12 27.46
N GLY A 468 16.46 -20.82 28.60
CA GLY A 468 17.76 -21.24 29.13
C GLY A 468 18.65 -20.08 29.61
N ILE A 469 18.04 -18.92 29.92
CA ILE A 469 18.77 -17.69 30.35
C ILE A 469 18.86 -17.63 31.88
N LYS A 470 17.90 -18.17 32.59
CA LYS A 470 17.86 -18.31 34.08
C LYS A 470 17.72 -19.77 34.43
N ASN A 471 18.16 -20.12 35.64
CA ASN A 471 18.13 -21.49 36.16
C ASN A 471 16.88 -21.79 37.00
N ASP A 472 16.13 -20.77 37.40
CA ASP A 472 14.91 -20.87 38.18
C ASP A 472 13.80 -19.97 37.65
N GLU A 473 12.55 -20.27 38.03
CA GLU A 473 11.39 -19.45 37.70
C GLU A 473 10.79 -18.74 38.93
N GLU A 474 11.48 -18.76 40.06
CA GLU A 474 10.96 -18.28 41.32
C GLU A 474 10.89 -16.75 41.40
N CYS A 475 9.79 -16.27 41.97
CA CYS A 475 9.60 -14.84 42.24
C CYS A 475 10.56 -14.40 43.35
N LEU A 476 11.34 -13.36 43.13
CA LEU A 476 12.27 -12.77 44.07
C LEU A 476 11.63 -12.45 45.45
N TYR A 477 10.32 -12.13 45.48
CA TYR A 477 9.66 -11.60 46.67
C TYR A 477 8.86 -12.63 47.44
N CYS A 478 8.41 -13.73 46.85
CA CYS A 478 7.55 -14.72 47.53
C CYS A 478 7.89 -16.19 47.17
N GLY A 479 8.89 -16.45 46.35
CA GLY A 479 9.33 -17.80 45.97
C GLY A 479 8.42 -18.57 45.00
N GLN A 480 7.25 -18.08 44.65
CA GLN A 480 6.35 -18.77 43.72
C GLN A 480 6.78 -18.56 42.27
N SER A 481 6.27 -19.40 41.34
CA SER A 481 6.58 -19.26 39.88
C SER A 481 6.21 -17.87 39.34
N ASP A 482 7.17 -17.18 38.74
CA ASP A 482 7.04 -15.79 38.25
C ASP A 482 6.44 -15.73 36.86
N SER A 483 5.11 -15.85 36.76
CA SER A 483 4.33 -15.60 35.55
C SER A 483 3.90 -14.13 35.45
N ILE A 484 3.29 -13.73 34.30
CA ILE A 484 2.71 -12.40 34.14
C ILE A 484 1.58 -12.20 35.15
N GLU A 485 0.71 -13.18 35.31
CA GLU A 485 -0.38 -13.17 36.27
C GLU A 485 0.17 -13.03 37.71
N HIS A 486 1.15 -13.86 38.05
CA HIS A 486 1.77 -13.78 39.35
C HIS A 486 2.38 -12.41 39.62
N THR A 487 3.16 -11.89 38.67
CA THR A 487 3.86 -10.60 38.83
C THR A 487 2.92 -9.44 39.14
N PHE A 488 1.74 -9.39 38.48
CA PHE A 488 0.88 -8.20 38.53
C PHE A 488 -0.46 -8.42 39.28
N ILE A 489 -0.87 -9.67 39.49
CA ILE A 489 -2.19 -10.00 40.08
C ILE A 489 -2.06 -10.82 41.36
N GLU A 490 -1.23 -11.89 41.36
CA GLU A 490 -1.30 -12.94 42.39
C GLU A 490 -0.30 -12.74 43.54
N CYS A 491 0.88 -12.17 43.24
CA CYS A 491 1.96 -12.02 44.20
C CYS A 491 1.53 -11.19 45.43
N THR A 492 1.61 -11.77 46.63
CA THR A 492 1.22 -11.12 47.88
C THR A 492 2.00 -9.84 48.14
N PHE A 493 3.31 -9.87 47.91
CA PHE A 493 4.17 -8.69 48.03
C PHE A 493 3.77 -7.58 47.05
N THR A 494 3.50 -7.93 45.80
CA THR A 494 3.04 -6.95 44.78
C THR A 494 1.69 -6.36 45.18
N LYS A 495 0.75 -7.15 45.67
CA LYS A 495 -0.56 -6.66 46.15
C LYS A 495 -0.41 -5.61 47.24
N THR A 496 0.43 -5.89 48.26
CA THR A 496 0.71 -4.94 49.34
C THR A 496 1.34 -3.66 48.80
N PHE A 497 2.31 -3.77 47.89
CA PHE A 497 2.94 -2.60 47.29
C PHE A 497 1.96 -1.76 46.47
N VAL A 498 1.11 -2.38 45.65
CA VAL A 498 0.03 -1.71 44.90
C VAL A 498 -0.91 -0.97 45.84
N SER A 499 -1.33 -1.60 46.96
CA SER A 499 -2.18 -0.97 47.99
C SER A 499 -1.53 0.29 48.56
N ASN A 500 -0.25 0.23 48.91
CA ASN A 500 0.50 1.39 49.42
C ASN A 500 0.59 2.53 48.39
N VAL A 501 0.79 2.20 47.09
CA VAL A 501 0.78 3.19 46.01
C VAL A 501 -0.59 3.83 45.80
N LEU A 502 -1.66 3.05 45.89
CA LEU A 502 -3.04 3.56 45.81
C LEU A 502 -3.37 4.49 46.98
N GLN A 503 -2.96 4.13 48.20
CA GLN A 503 -3.14 4.99 49.37
C GLN A 503 -2.39 6.31 49.22
N TRP A 504 -1.12 6.26 48.82
CA TRP A 504 -0.34 7.46 48.51
C TRP A 504 -1.00 8.33 47.40
N PHE A 505 -1.44 7.71 46.32
CA PHE A 505 -2.06 8.45 45.19
C PHE A 505 -3.34 9.17 45.63
N ASN A 506 -4.22 8.47 46.38
CA ASN A 506 -5.48 9.02 46.84
C ASN A 506 -5.25 10.15 47.87
N SER A 507 -4.30 10.01 48.81
CA SER A 507 -3.96 11.06 49.76
C SER A 507 -3.38 12.30 49.05
N THR A 508 -2.48 12.12 48.08
CA THR A 508 -1.80 13.21 47.40
C THR A 508 -2.74 14.00 46.44
N ASN A 509 -3.73 13.33 45.85
CA ASN A 509 -4.65 13.99 44.89
C ASN A 509 -6.04 14.27 45.50
N ALA A 510 -6.22 14.11 46.80
CA ALA A 510 -7.49 14.32 47.50
C ALA A 510 -8.68 13.63 46.82
N CYS A 511 -8.50 12.38 46.36
CA CYS A 511 -9.50 11.62 45.64
C CYS A 511 -9.71 10.23 46.30
N ARG A 512 -10.79 9.55 45.90
CA ARG A 512 -11.08 8.16 46.32
C ARG A 512 -11.22 7.30 45.05
N ILE A 513 -10.12 6.79 44.54
CA ILE A 513 -10.13 5.82 43.45
C ILE A 513 -9.92 4.44 44.08
N THR A 514 -10.88 3.55 43.88
CA THR A 514 -10.84 2.13 44.31
C THR A 514 -10.91 1.28 43.05
N PRO A 515 -9.77 1.08 42.36
CA PRO A 515 -9.75 0.45 41.04
C PRO A 515 -10.01 -1.07 41.18
N THR A 516 -10.67 -1.62 40.17
CA THR A 516 -10.77 -3.08 39.99
C THR A 516 -9.42 -3.66 39.56
N THR A 517 -9.31 -4.99 39.53
CA THR A 517 -8.09 -5.66 39.03
C THR A 517 -7.79 -5.28 37.57
N GLU A 518 -8.83 -5.18 36.74
CA GLU A 518 -8.74 -4.77 35.33
C GLU A 518 -8.21 -3.35 35.21
N GLU A 519 -8.69 -2.44 36.06
CA GLU A 519 -8.25 -1.04 36.05
C GLU A 519 -6.82 -0.87 36.56
N ILE A 520 -6.34 -1.70 37.49
CA ILE A 520 -4.93 -1.76 37.88
C ILE A 520 -4.06 -2.26 36.73
N LEU A 521 -4.57 -3.20 35.94
CA LEU A 521 -3.82 -3.77 34.83
C LEU A 521 -3.81 -2.89 33.58
N PHE A 522 -4.89 -2.17 33.30
CA PHE A 522 -5.02 -1.47 32.00
C PHE A 522 -5.31 0.02 32.12
N GLY A 523 -5.71 0.51 33.29
CA GLY A 523 -6.11 1.89 33.53
C GLY A 523 -7.63 2.07 33.60
N VAL A 524 -8.07 3.19 34.15
CA VAL A 524 -9.48 3.61 34.27
C VAL A 524 -9.88 4.36 33.01
N PHE A 525 -11.00 3.99 32.39
CA PHE A 525 -11.57 4.61 31.20
C PHE A 525 -13.03 5.04 31.38
N SER A 526 -13.59 4.84 32.59
CA SER A 526 -14.91 5.33 32.96
C SER A 526 -14.89 6.84 33.25
N ASN A 527 -16.03 7.52 33.05
CA ASN A 527 -16.18 8.94 33.36
C ASN A 527 -16.48 9.20 34.88
N SER A 528 -16.10 8.27 35.77
CA SER A 528 -16.37 8.34 37.21
C SER A 528 -15.56 9.44 37.92
N HIS A 529 -14.48 9.90 37.33
CA HIS A 529 -13.59 10.94 37.86
C HIS A 529 -13.25 11.98 36.84
N ASP A 530 -12.76 13.15 37.29
CA ASP A 530 -12.31 14.17 36.35
C ASP A 530 -11.17 13.66 35.42
N LYS A 531 -11.14 14.19 34.23
CA LYS A 531 -10.23 13.73 33.17
C LYS A 531 -8.74 13.89 33.54
N LYS A 532 -8.42 14.90 34.36
CA LYS A 532 -7.04 15.19 34.76
C LYS A 532 -6.57 14.16 35.82
N THR A 533 -7.38 13.88 36.81
CA THR A 533 -7.12 12.89 37.86
C THR A 533 -7.05 11.49 37.26
N THR A 534 -7.98 11.12 36.36
CA THR A 534 -7.94 9.85 35.63
C THR A 534 -6.66 9.72 34.78
N GLY A 535 -6.23 10.78 34.12
CA GLY A 535 -4.98 10.80 33.34
C GLY A 535 -3.75 10.58 34.21
N LYS A 536 -3.64 11.25 35.36
CA LYS A 536 -2.58 11.05 36.33
C LYS A 536 -2.57 9.61 36.87
N PHE A 537 -3.75 9.09 37.21
CA PHE A 537 -3.90 7.73 37.69
C PHE A 537 -3.41 6.70 36.68
N ASN A 538 -3.86 6.78 35.44
CA ASN A 538 -3.47 5.87 34.39
C ASN A 538 -1.95 5.93 34.11
N TYR A 539 -1.35 7.11 34.19
CA TYR A 539 0.11 7.25 34.10
C TYR A 539 0.81 6.57 35.27
N THR A 540 0.33 6.78 36.50
CA THR A 540 0.88 6.19 37.72
C THR A 540 0.82 4.65 37.69
N ILE A 541 -0.31 4.07 37.26
CA ILE A 541 -0.48 2.62 37.13
C ILE A 541 0.42 2.05 36.00
N LEU A 542 0.55 2.73 34.89
CA LEU A 542 1.46 2.31 33.83
C LEU A 542 2.91 2.31 34.34
N PHE A 543 3.32 3.39 35.02
CA PHE A 543 4.66 3.49 35.58
C PHE A 543 4.90 2.44 36.68
N LEU A 544 3.91 2.16 37.52
CA LEU A 544 3.96 1.13 38.56
C LEU A 544 4.26 -0.26 37.96
N ARG A 545 3.52 -0.64 36.92
CA ARG A 545 3.76 -1.93 36.24
C ARG A 545 5.17 -2.02 35.65
N HIS A 546 5.62 -0.93 35.04
CA HIS A 546 6.97 -0.86 34.49
C HIS A 546 8.05 -0.94 35.57
N TYR A 547 7.85 -0.23 36.70
CA TYR A 547 8.75 -0.24 37.86
C TYR A 547 8.86 -1.63 38.47
N LEU A 548 7.73 -2.29 38.74
CA LEU A 548 7.68 -3.66 39.23
C LEU A 548 8.41 -4.64 38.29
N HIS A 549 8.12 -4.57 37.00
CA HIS A 549 8.74 -5.44 36.02
C HIS A 549 10.26 -5.26 35.94
N LEU A 550 10.74 -4.01 35.89
CA LEU A 550 12.18 -3.74 35.82
C LEU A 550 12.93 -4.19 37.11
N ASN A 551 12.37 -3.94 38.29
CA ASN A 551 13.03 -4.33 39.52
C ASN A 551 13.07 -5.85 39.69
N LYS A 552 11.99 -6.57 39.30
CA LYS A 552 12.01 -8.04 39.26
C LYS A 552 13.05 -8.60 38.31
N LEU A 553 13.12 -8.07 37.10
CA LEU A 553 14.12 -8.50 36.11
C LEU A 553 15.56 -8.25 36.54
N ASN A 554 15.79 -7.13 37.22
CA ASN A 554 17.11 -6.73 37.72
C ASN A 554 17.42 -7.20 39.13
N GLU A 555 16.52 -8.00 39.73
CA GLU A 555 16.63 -8.57 41.09
C GLU A 555 16.88 -7.51 42.17
N LYS A 556 16.18 -6.37 42.08
CA LYS A 556 16.25 -5.26 43.01
C LYS A 556 15.06 -5.24 43.97
N SER A 557 15.29 -4.80 45.18
CA SER A 557 14.23 -4.47 46.13
C SER A 557 13.38 -3.30 45.61
N ILE A 558 12.11 -3.27 45.98
CA ILE A 558 11.21 -2.16 45.65
C ILE A 558 10.92 -1.32 46.90
N SER A 559 10.90 0.01 46.71
CA SER A 559 10.64 0.98 47.76
C SER A 559 9.58 1.99 47.30
N LEU A 560 8.60 2.25 48.18
CA LEU A 560 7.56 3.25 47.91
C LEU A 560 8.16 4.65 47.72
N LYS A 561 9.13 5.02 48.56
CA LYS A 561 9.82 6.33 48.49
C LYS A 561 10.50 6.52 47.13
N GLU A 562 11.25 5.52 46.65
CA GLU A 562 11.92 5.56 45.35
C GLU A 562 10.90 5.61 44.20
N PHE A 563 9.83 4.82 44.31
CA PHE A 563 8.77 4.84 43.30
C PHE A 563 8.13 6.22 43.18
N VAL A 564 7.75 6.85 44.29
CA VAL A 564 7.12 8.17 44.32
C VAL A 564 8.04 9.23 43.70
N GLN A 565 9.29 9.27 44.10
CA GLN A 565 10.26 10.22 43.55
C GLN A 565 10.39 10.06 42.03
N LYS A 566 10.47 8.82 41.54
CA LYS A 566 10.63 8.53 40.12
C LYS A 566 9.37 8.87 39.29
N VAL A 567 8.18 8.52 39.77
CA VAL A 567 6.95 8.80 39.03
C VAL A 567 6.64 10.28 38.98
N GLU A 568 6.84 11.02 40.07
CA GLU A 568 6.64 12.48 40.08
C GLU A 568 7.62 13.19 39.19
N HIS A 569 8.90 12.84 39.27
CA HIS A 569 9.94 13.42 38.40
C HIS A 569 9.60 13.19 36.91
N LYS A 570 9.29 11.97 36.53
CA LYS A 570 8.94 11.63 35.14
C LYS A 570 7.65 12.29 34.68
N TYR A 571 6.63 12.34 35.51
CA TYR A 571 5.36 12.98 35.19
C TYR A 571 5.54 14.50 34.96
N ARG A 572 6.38 15.16 35.79
CA ARG A 572 6.73 16.58 35.58
C ARG A 572 7.41 16.81 34.25
N LEU A 573 8.39 15.99 33.87
CA LEU A 573 9.07 16.09 32.57
C LEU A 573 8.11 15.94 31.38
N GLU A 574 7.11 15.07 31.49
CA GLU A 574 6.10 14.91 30.43
C GLU A 574 5.07 16.05 30.36
N SER A 575 4.82 16.73 31.47
CA SER A 575 3.87 17.86 31.52
C SER A 575 4.48 19.17 31.01
N ILE A 576 5.79 19.30 30.98
CA ILE A 576 6.52 20.47 30.44
C ILE A 576 6.61 20.42 28.90
N ASN A 577 6.64 19.25 28.30
CA ASN A 577 6.67 19.03 26.84
C ASN A 577 5.27 18.83 26.26
#